data_b7e4602a2e4f56b9e686a2ae71c442f3
#
_entry.id   b7e4602a2e4f56b9e686a2ae71c442f3
#
_cell.length_a   1.000
_cell.length_b   1.000
_cell.length_c   1.000
_cell.angle_alpha   90.00
_cell.angle_beta   90.00
_cell.angle_gamma   90.00
#
_symmetry.space_group_name_H-M   'P 1'
#
loop_
_entity.id
_entity.type
_entity.pdbx_description
1 polymer ?
#
loop_
_entity_poly.entity_id
_entity_poly.type
_entity_poly.pdbx_seq_one_letter_code
_entity_poly.pdbx_strand_id
1 'polypeptide(L)'
;PLHIVSLGSSGTGKTHLQEKVGELIPEEDRIEITTLSENAFYYFGQRELKNKLILIEDLDGAENVLYPLRELQSKKRISKTVAHKNTKGETRTLHLVVEGPVSVAGCTTREQIYEDNANLDESEEQDGRIMEYQRKASAGKINSEAESQSAELLKNCQRLLEPIKVVNPYAELLCLPPAVFKPRRTNNHYLQFIEAVTFYHQHQRELKADENGEAFIETTLEDVEAANQLLKEILIRKSDELYGACRKYLEQIKAYLEVENKKTFTNREIRKKLRINHSNQKRWTINLVSNYYIKREKGN
;
A
#
# COMPACT_ATOMS: atom_id res chain seq x y z
N PRO A 1 -10.23 3.20 -6.23
CA PRO A 1 -9.82 2.55 -4.99
C PRO A 1 -8.30 2.54 -4.86
N LEU A 2 -7.80 2.85 -3.66
CA LEU A 2 -6.38 2.80 -3.32
C LEU A 2 -6.06 1.45 -2.68
N HIS A 3 -4.85 0.95 -2.93
CA HIS A 3 -4.38 -0.32 -2.38
C HIS A 3 -3.06 -0.09 -1.66
N ILE A 4 -2.88 -0.73 -0.53
CA ILE A 4 -1.67 -0.62 0.30
C ILE A 4 -1.10 -2.01 0.52
N VAL A 5 0.19 -2.18 0.30
CA VAL A 5 0.92 -3.39 0.69
C VAL A 5 2.05 -2.98 1.61
N SER A 6 2.00 -3.46 2.84
CA SER A 6 3.03 -3.23 3.84
C SER A 6 4.14 -4.27 3.69
N LEU A 7 5.35 -3.79 3.42
CA LEU A 7 6.55 -4.61 3.28
C LEU A 7 7.50 -4.39 4.45
N GLY A 8 8.03 -5.45 4.98
CA GLY A 8 9.06 -5.40 6.04
C GLY A 8 9.44 -6.81 6.52
N SER A 9 10.48 -6.90 7.30
CA SER A 9 10.93 -8.15 7.91
C SER A 9 9.88 -8.75 8.85
N SER A 10 9.99 -10.01 9.22
CA SER A 10 9.12 -10.61 10.23
C SER A 10 9.31 -9.88 11.57
N GLY A 11 8.20 -9.59 12.26
CA GLY A 11 8.24 -8.91 13.57
C GLY A 11 8.31 -7.38 13.53
N THR A 12 8.29 -6.73 12.35
CA THR A 12 8.35 -5.26 12.23
C THR A 12 7.02 -4.53 12.50
N GLY A 13 5.98 -5.24 12.92
CA GLY A 13 4.69 -4.63 13.27
C GLY A 13 3.74 -4.40 12.09
N LYS A 14 3.96 -5.03 10.92
CA LYS A 14 3.08 -4.91 9.73
C LYS A 14 1.61 -5.23 10.05
N THR A 15 1.39 -6.38 10.66
CA THR A 15 0.03 -6.83 11.03
C THR A 15 -0.61 -5.86 12.02
N HIS A 16 0.15 -5.40 13.02
CA HIS A 16 -0.37 -4.42 13.98
C HIS A 16 -0.78 -3.10 13.32
N LEU A 17 0.04 -2.59 12.37
CA LEU A 17 -0.34 -1.40 11.58
C LEU A 17 -1.63 -1.64 10.80
N GLN A 18 -1.75 -2.82 10.16
CA GLN A 18 -2.93 -3.18 9.38
C GLN A 18 -4.18 -3.29 10.26
N GLU A 19 -4.07 -3.90 11.44
CA GLU A 19 -5.14 -3.97 12.44
C GLU A 19 -5.59 -2.57 12.85
N LYS A 20 -4.65 -1.68 13.20
CA LYS A 20 -4.95 -0.30 13.57
C LYS A 20 -5.62 0.50 12.46
N VAL A 21 -5.23 0.31 11.21
CA VAL A 21 -5.94 0.88 10.05
C VAL A 21 -7.34 0.29 9.93
N GLY A 22 -7.49 -1.02 10.12
CA GLY A 22 -8.79 -1.70 10.11
C GLY A 22 -9.74 -1.18 11.19
N GLU A 23 -9.24 -0.91 12.40
CA GLU A 23 -10.02 -0.34 13.49
C GLU A 23 -10.66 1.03 13.17
N LEU A 24 -10.13 1.77 12.19
CA LEU A 24 -10.67 3.05 11.74
C LEU A 24 -11.78 2.91 10.69
N ILE A 25 -12.01 1.72 10.15
CA ILE A 25 -13.00 1.46 9.10
C ILE A 25 -14.24 0.80 9.75
N PRO A 26 -15.47 1.20 9.36
CA PRO A 26 -16.69 0.55 9.82
C PRO A 26 -16.64 -0.97 9.58
N GLU A 27 -17.13 -1.75 10.56
CA GLU A 27 -17.10 -3.22 10.51
C GLU A 27 -17.84 -3.76 9.28
N GLU A 28 -18.94 -3.11 8.91
CA GLU A 28 -19.73 -3.44 7.73
C GLU A 28 -19.00 -3.21 6.41
N ASP A 29 -17.94 -2.38 6.40
CA ASP A 29 -17.18 -2.00 5.20
C ASP A 29 -15.80 -2.64 5.11
N ARG A 30 -15.47 -3.54 6.04
CA ARG A 30 -14.21 -4.28 6.02
C ARG A 30 -14.42 -5.79 6.01
N ILE A 31 -13.47 -6.49 5.42
CA ILE A 31 -13.38 -7.95 5.41
C ILE A 31 -11.97 -8.32 5.83
N GLU A 32 -11.83 -9.02 6.94
CA GLU A 32 -10.55 -9.48 7.47
C GLU A 32 -10.31 -10.93 7.08
N ILE A 33 -9.15 -11.21 6.50
CA ILE A 33 -8.81 -12.50 5.93
C ILE A 33 -7.40 -12.89 6.39
N THR A 34 -7.28 -14.00 7.08
CA THR A 34 -5.98 -14.55 7.45
C THR A 34 -5.38 -15.33 6.29
N THR A 35 -6.16 -16.24 5.71
CA THR A 35 -5.74 -17.09 4.57
C THR A 35 -6.86 -17.21 3.54
N LEU A 36 -6.47 -17.42 2.29
CA LEU A 36 -7.40 -17.57 1.17
C LEU A 36 -7.09 -18.83 0.37
N SER A 37 -8.12 -19.61 0.03
CA SER A 37 -8.01 -20.64 -0.98
C SER A 37 -7.98 -20.02 -2.39
N GLU A 38 -7.40 -20.71 -3.35
CA GLU A 38 -7.19 -20.26 -4.73
C GLU A 38 -8.43 -19.64 -5.40
N ASN A 39 -9.61 -20.15 -5.08
CA ASN A 39 -10.87 -19.76 -5.72
C ASN A 39 -11.79 -18.95 -4.82
N ALA A 40 -11.37 -18.59 -3.61
CA ALA A 40 -12.23 -17.99 -2.60
C ALA A 40 -12.96 -16.75 -3.11
N PHE A 41 -12.27 -15.86 -3.82
CA PHE A 41 -12.88 -14.62 -4.33
C PHE A 41 -14.02 -14.83 -5.32
N TYR A 42 -14.13 -15.96 -5.99
CA TYR A 42 -15.22 -16.23 -6.93
C TYR A 42 -16.51 -16.69 -6.26
N TYR A 43 -16.47 -17.03 -4.96
CA TYR A 43 -17.62 -17.53 -4.20
C TYR A 43 -18.28 -16.47 -3.32
N PHE A 44 -17.76 -15.24 -3.31
CA PHE A 44 -18.48 -14.12 -2.71
C PHE A 44 -19.74 -13.79 -3.52
N GLY A 45 -20.75 -13.27 -2.85
CA GLY A 45 -21.95 -12.75 -3.52
C GLY A 45 -21.58 -11.65 -4.52
N GLN A 46 -22.37 -11.50 -5.58
CA GLN A 46 -22.03 -10.62 -6.72
C GLN A 46 -21.59 -9.21 -6.30
N ARG A 47 -22.23 -8.61 -5.30
CA ARG A 47 -21.95 -7.25 -4.82
C ARG A 47 -21.37 -7.19 -3.40
N GLU A 48 -21.09 -8.32 -2.81
CA GLU A 48 -20.65 -8.44 -1.42
C GLU A 48 -19.33 -7.70 -1.15
N LEU A 49 -18.42 -7.71 -2.13
CA LEU A 49 -17.12 -7.03 -2.04
C LEU A 49 -17.16 -5.56 -2.46
N LYS A 50 -18.27 -5.08 -3.01
CA LYS A 50 -18.35 -3.72 -3.55
C LYS A 50 -18.16 -2.68 -2.45
N ASN A 51 -17.21 -1.76 -2.66
CA ASN A 51 -16.82 -0.68 -1.75
C ASN A 51 -16.25 -1.16 -0.38
N LYS A 52 -15.79 -2.42 -0.29
CA LYS A 52 -15.18 -2.95 0.93
C LYS A 52 -13.68 -2.77 0.94
N LEU A 53 -13.12 -2.65 2.15
CA LEU A 53 -11.71 -2.82 2.43
C LEU A 53 -11.44 -4.28 2.80
N ILE A 54 -10.59 -4.94 2.03
CA ILE A 54 -10.14 -6.29 2.29
C ILE A 54 -8.77 -6.20 2.97
N LEU A 55 -8.68 -6.72 4.19
CA LEU A 55 -7.46 -6.81 4.99
C LEU A 55 -6.94 -8.24 4.90
N ILE A 56 -5.73 -8.43 4.36
CA ILE A 56 -5.09 -9.74 4.21
C ILE A 56 -3.82 -9.77 5.07
N GLU A 57 -3.81 -10.58 6.12
CA GLU A 57 -2.70 -10.62 7.07
C GLU A 57 -1.39 -11.08 6.44
N ASP A 58 -1.44 -12.10 5.58
CA ASP A 58 -0.26 -12.64 4.91
C ASP A 58 -0.53 -12.90 3.41
N LEU A 59 0.10 -12.06 2.59
CA LEU A 59 0.08 -12.22 1.13
C LEU A 59 1.07 -13.28 0.64
N ASP A 60 2.05 -13.69 1.45
CA ASP A 60 3.06 -14.66 1.06
C ASP A 60 2.45 -16.07 0.93
N GLY A 61 1.40 -16.35 1.71
CA GLY A 61 0.59 -17.57 1.60
C GLY A 61 -0.51 -17.53 0.53
N ALA A 62 -0.75 -16.38 -0.09
CA ALA A 62 -1.88 -16.14 -0.99
C ALA A 62 -1.51 -16.03 -2.47
N GLU A 63 -0.37 -16.57 -2.92
CA GLU A 63 0.13 -16.43 -4.30
C GLU A 63 -0.91 -16.78 -5.37
N ASN A 64 -1.67 -17.86 -5.17
CA ASN A 64 -2.69 -18.34 -6.11
C ASN A 64 -3.90 -17.40 -6.20
N VAL A 65 -4.09 -16.53 -5.22
CA VAL A 65 -5.22 -15.60 -5.11
C VAL A 65 -4.88 -14.21 -5.67
N LEU A 66 -3.61 -13.95 -5.92
CA LEU A 66 -3.16 -12.64 -6.40
C LEU A 66 -3.74 -12.28 -7.78
N TYR A 67 -4.00 -13.27 -8.64
CA TYR A 67 -4.58 -12.99 -9.95
C TYR A 67 -6.02 -12.49 -9.85
N PRO A 68 -6.98 -13.19 -9.22
CA PRO A 68 -8.34 -12.66 -9.01
C PRO A 68 -8.34 -11.30 -8.30
N LEU A 69 -7.47 -11.12 -7.33
CA LEU A 69 -7.37 -9.87 -6.59
C LEU A 69 -6.96 -8.70 -7.50
N ARG A 70 -5.93 -8.89 -8.35
CA ARG A 70 -5.49 -7.89 -9.34
C ARG A 70 -6.59 -7.54 -10.34
N GLU A 71 -7.35 -8.53 -10.80
CA GLU A 71 -8.47 -8.31 -11.70
C GLU A 71 -9.58 -7.48 -11.03
N LEU A 72 -9.92 -7.79 -9.76
CA LEU A 72 -10.84 -6.97 -8.96
C LEU A 72 -10.35 -5.53 -8.77
N GLN A 73 -9.05 -5.37 -8.53
CA GLN A 73 -8.43 -4.04 -8.37
C GLN A 73 -8.47 -3.24 -9.67
N SER A 74 -8.14 -3.86 -10.80
CA SER A 74 -8.00 -3.18 -12.11
C SER A 74 -9.31 -3.08 -12.88
N LYS A 75 -10.03 -4.20 -13.03
CA LYS A 75 -11.26 -4.29 -13.82
C LYS A 75 -12.53 -4.12 -13.00
N LYS A 76 -12.40 -4.06 -11.67
CA LYS A 76 -13.53 -3.97 -10.72
C LYS A 76 -14.55 -5.11 -10.87
N ARG A 77 -14.15 -6.22 -11.48
CA ARG A 77 -15.00 -7.38 -11.70
C ARG A 77 -14.15 -8.62 -11.99
N ILE A 78 -14.56 -9.75 -11.43
CA ILE A 78 -14.06 -11.08 -11.81
C ILE A 78 -15.22 -12.00 -12.13
N SER A 79 -14.96 -13.00 -12.97
CA SER A 79 -15.93 -14.04 -13.27
C SER A 79 -15.27 -15.39 -13.46
N LYS A 80 -15.98 -16.46 -13.10
CA LYS A 80 -15.55 -17.85 -13.27
C LYS A 80 -16.74 -18.71 -13.67
N THR A 81 -16.50 -19.59 -14.62
CA THR A 81 -17.49 -20.58 -15.04
C THR A 81 -17.11 -21.94 -14.46
N VAL A 82 -17.99 -22.55 -13.70
CA VAL A 82 -17.78 -23.86 -13.07
C VAL A 82 -18.89 -24.82 -13.43
N ALA A 83 -18.56 -26.11 -13.55
CA ALA A 83 -19.56 -27.16 -13.65
C ALA A 83 -20.13 -27.44 -12.26
N HIS A 84 -21.44 -27.41 -12.14
CA HIS A 84 -22.17 -27.70 -10.90
C HIS A 84 -23.13 -28.88 -11.15
N LYS A 85 -23.13 -29.89 -10.27
CA LYS A 85 -24.12 -30.98 -10.29
C LYS A 85 -25.28 -30.59 -9.39
N ASN A 86 -26.49 -30.62 -9.95
CA ASN A 86 -27.69 -30.41 -9.15
C ASN A 86 -28.02 -31.69 -8.32
N THR A 87 -29.01 -31.59 -7.46
CA THR A 87 -29.47 -32.70 -6.61
C THR A 87 -29.97 -33.93 -7.40
N LYS A 88 -30.28 -33.78 -8.69
CA LYS A 88 -30.69 -34.85 -9.61
C LYS A 88 -29.51 -35.45 -10.39
N GLY A 89 -28.27 -35.04 -10.12
CA GLY A 89 -27.07 -35.51 -10.79
C GLY A 89 -26.78 -34.92 -12.16
N GLU A 90 -27.61 -33.99 -12.66
CA GLU A 90 -27.38 -33.33 -13.93
C GLU A 90 -26.27 -32.26 -13.77
N THR A 91 -25.33 -32.23 -14.71
CA THR A 91 -24.29 -31.21 -14.74
C THR A 91 -24.79 -29.99 -15.47
N ARG A 92 -24.72 -28.83 -14.79
CA ARG A 92 -25.04 -27.52 -15.37
C ARG A 92 -23.85 -26.59 -15.22
N THR A 93 -23.72 -25.67 -16.14
CA THR A 93 -22.73 -24.58 -16.06
C THR A 93 -23.25 -23.48 -15.15
N LEU A 94 -22.48 -23.15 -14.12
CA LEU A 94 -22.73 -21.99 -13.25
C LEU A 94 -21.71 -20.91 -13.57
N HIS A 95 -22.19 -19.71 -13.82
CA HIS A 95 -21.36 -18.53 -14.06
C HIS A 95 -21.34 -17.66 -12.81
N LEU A 96 -20.20 -17.63 -12.14
CA LEU A 96 -19.96 -16.84 -10.93
C LEU A 96 -19.42 -15.46 -11.35
N VAL A 97 -19.97 -14.41 -10.79
CA VAL A 97 -19.55 -13.03 -11.03
C VAL A 97 -19.43 -12.32 -9.69
N VAL A 98 -18.32 -11.64 -9.46
CA VAL A 98 -18.10 -10.80 -8.27
C VAL A 98 -17.65 -9.42 -8.74
N GLU A 99 -18.29 -8.40 -8.20
CA GLU A 99 -18.09 -6.99 -8.55
C GLU A 99 -17.39 -6.21 -7.44
N GLY A 100 -16.49 -5.31 -7.85
CA GLY A 100 -15.92 -4.25 -7.01
C GLY A 100 -16.62 -2.91 -7.25
N PRO A 101 -15.97 -1.80 -6.96
CA PRO A 101 -14.56 -1.68 -6.58
C PRO A 101 -14.25 -2.20 -5.19
N VAL A 102 -13.01 -2.64 -4.96
CA VAL A 102 -12.48 -3.03 -3.65
C VAL A 102 -11.22 -2.25 -3.34
N SER A 103 -10.97 -1.94 -2.08
CA SER A 103 -9.65 -1.55 -1.58
C SER A 103 -8.99 -2.74 -0.90
N VAL A 104 -7.68 -2.83 -0.95
CA VAL A 104 -6.95 -3.96 -0.35
C VAL A 104 -5.79 -3.42 0.45
N ALA A 105 -5.66 -3.88 1.67
CA ALA A 105 -4.45 -3.73 2.47
C ALA A 105 -3.92 -5.12 2.81
N GLY A 106 -2.62 -5.33 2.62
CA GLY A 106 -2.00 -6.62 2.86
C GLY A 106 -0.57 -6.49 3.35
N CYS A 107 -0.08 -7.53 4.03
CA CYS A 107 1.27 -7.62 4.53
C CYS A 107 2.08 -8.65 3.77
N THR A 108 3.36 -8.38 3.52
CA THR A 108 4.29 -9.32 2.88
C THR A 108 5.71 -9.14 3.42
N THR A 109 6.49 -10.21 3.37
CA THR A 109 7.93 -10.18 3.61
C THR A 109 8.73 -10.18 2.29
N ARG A 110 8.05 -10.41 1.16
CA ARG A 110 8.67 -10.59 -0.16
C ARG A 110 8.74 -9.28 -0.93
N GLU A 111 9.93 -8.77 -1.16
CA GLU A 111 10.20 -7.53 -1.89
C GLU A 111 9.72 -7.54 -3.36
N GLN A 112 9.48 -8.70 -3.96
CA GLN A 112 9.21 -8.84 -5.39
C GLN A 112 7.71 -8.96 -5.77
N ILE A 113 6.81 -9.06 -4.79
CA ILE A 113 5.39 -9.34 -5.08
C ILE A 113 4.67 -8.11 -5.62
N TYR A 114 5.02 -6.93 -5.10
CA TYR A 114 4.37 -5.67 -5.49
C TYR A 114 5.41 -4.56 -5.65
N GLU A 115 5.35 -3.88 -6.78
CA GLU A 115 6.26 -2.77 -7.09
C GLU A 115 5.87 -1.46 -6.37
N ASP A 116 4.66 -1.39 -5.82
CA ASP A 116 4.11 -0.20 -5.13
C ASP A 116 3.97 -0.44 -3.61
N ASN A 117 4.90 -1.16 -3.01
CA ASN A 117 4.88 -1.48 -1.59
C ASN A 117 5.21 -0.25 -0.72
N ALA A 118 4.48 -0.11 0.39
CA ALA A 118 4.87 0.77 1.48
C ALA A 118 5.87 0.03 2.39
N ASN A 119 7.12 0.48 2.41
CA ASN A 119 8.11 -0.06 3.34
C ASN A 119 7.85 0.50 4.74
N LEU A 120 7.85 -0.38 5.75
CA LEU A 120 7.86 0.06 7.13
C LEU A 120 9.24 0.62 7.49
N ASP A 121 9.22 1.61 8.38
CA ASP A 121 10.45 2.14 8.95
C ASP A 121 10.99 1.15 10.00
N GLU A 122 12.19 0.61 9.71
CA GLU A 122 12.94 -0.31 10.58
C GLU A 122 14.16 0.39 11.18
N SER A 123 14.09 1.72 11.41
CA SER A 123 15.16 2.47 12.04
C SER A 123 15.22 2.22 13.55
N GLU A 124 16.39 2.40 14.16
CA GLU A 124 16.57 2.30 15.61
C GLU A 124 15.69 3.31 16.37
N GLU A 125 15.41 4.46 15.75
CA GLU A 125 14.52 5.48 16.31
C GLU A 125 13.08 4.99 16.38
N GLN A 126 12.61 4.35 15.29
CA GLN A 126 11.26 3.76 15.26
C GLN A 126 11.12 2.59 16.22
N ASP A 127 12.13 1.72 16.31
CA ASP A 127 12.17 0.64 17.29
C ASP A 127 12.11 1.20 18.72
N GLY A 128 12.83 2.28 18.99
CA GLY A 128 12.78 3.00 20.26
C GLY A 128 11.36 3.48 20.62
N ARG A 129 10.66 4.09 19.68
CA ARG A 129 9.27 4.58 19.85
C ARG A 129 8.31 3.41 20.11
N ILE A 130 8.44 2.31 19.37
CA ILE A 130 7.60 1.11 19.55
C ILE A 130 7.83 0.51 20.93
N MET A 131 9.08 0.34 21.36
CA MET A 131 9.41 -0.18 22.67
C MET A 131 8.92 0.74 23.80
N GLU A 132 8.98 2.04 23.61
CA GLU A 132 8.42 3.00 24.59
C GLU A 132 6.91 2.88 24.70
N TYR A 133 6.20 2.78 23.55
CA TYR A 133 4.76 2.55 23.54
C TYR A 133 4.39 1.23 24.25
N GLN A 134 5.08 0.13 23.96
CA GLN A 134 4.86 -1.16 24.62
C GLN A 134 5.05 -1.08 26.14
N ARG A 135 6.09 -0.37 26.60
CA ARG A 135 6.31 -0.12 28.05
C ARG A 135 5.18 0.70 28.67
N LYS A 136 4.71 1.74 27.98
CA LYS A 136 3.57 2.56 28.45
C LYS A 136 2.28 1.73 28.50
N ALA A 137 2.04 0.90 27.49
CA ALA A 137 0.89 0.00 27.44
C ALA A 137 0.93 -1.01 28.61
N SER A 138 2.07 -1.68 28.81
CA SER A 138 2.26 -2.61 29.92
C SER A 138 2.14 -1.95 31.27
N ALA A 139 2.48 -0.67 31.42
CA ALA A 139 2.33 0.12 32.63
C ALA A 139 0.92 0.69 32.83
N GLY A 140 -0.05 0.38 31.97
CA GLY A 140 -1.42 0.92 32.02
C GLY A 140 -1.51 2.44 31.81
N LYS A 141 -0.53 3.02 31.12
CA LYS A 141 -0.47 4.47 30.90
C LYS A 141 -1.05 4.88 29.52
N ILE A 142 -1.53 3.93 28.75
CA ILE A 142 -2.22 4.19 27.47
C ILE A 142 -3.71 4.38 27.77
N ASN A 143 -4.27 5.47 27.28
CA ASN A 143 -5.70 5.73 27.38
C ASN A 143 -6.44 5.04 26.23
N SER A 144 -6.74 3.75 26.41
CA SER A 144 -7.44 2.94 25.42
C SER A 144 -8.88 3.45 25.14
N GLU A 145 -9.49 4.11 26.10
CA GLU A 145 -10.84 4.68 25.93
C GLU A 145 -10.82 5.87 24.95
N ALA A 146 -9.82 6.76 25.07
CA ALA A 146 -9.65 7.87 24.12
C ALA A 146 -9.29 7.39 22.71
N GLU A 147 -8.47 6.33 22.59
CA GLU A 147 -8.18 5.70 21.28
C GLU A 147 -9.46 5.13 20.66
N SER A 148 -10.26 4.40 21.44
CA SER A 148 -11.53 3.83 20.98
C SER A 148 -12.54 4.90 20.56
N GLN A 149 -12.67 5.98 21.33
CA GLN A 149 -13.56 7.10 20.99
C GLN A 149 -13.12 7.79 19.70
N SER A 150 -11.81 7.97 19.48
CA SER A 150 -11.27 8.55 18.25
C SER A 150 -11.53 7.66 17.04
N ALA A 151 -11.35 6.34 17.19
CA ALA A 151 -11.64 5.37 16.15
C ALA A 151 -13.14 5.37 15.78
N GLU A 152 -14.02 5.39 16.77
CA GLU A 152 -15.47 5.43 16.54
C GLU A 152 -15.92 6.73 15.89
N LEU A 153 -15.32 7.86 16.24
CA LEU A 153 -15.57 9.13 15.57
C LEU A 153 -15.21 9.04 14.07
N LEU A 154 -14.05 8.49 13.74
CA LEU A 154 -13.61 8.33 12.35
C LEU A 154 -14.50 7.37 11.58
N LYS A 155 -14.96 6.26 12.19
CA LYS A 155 -15.93 5.36 11.56
C LYS A 155 -17.25 6.09 11.27
N ASN A 156 -17.75 6.89 12.20
CA ASN A 156 -18.96 7.64 12.02
C ASN A 156 -18.82 8.72 10.92
N CYS A 157 -17.68 9.37 10.81
CA CYS A 157 -17.38 10.25 9.68
C CYS A 157 -17.44 9.50 8.34
N GLN A 158 -16.92 8.28 8.27
CA GLN A 158 -16.96 7.47 7.04
C GLN A 158 -18.39 7.01 6.70
N ARG A 159 -19.22 6.68 7.71
CA ARG A 159 -20.64 6.32 7.50
C ARG A 159 -21.47 7.45 6.93
N LEU A 160 -21.04 8.70 7.12
CA LEU A 160 -21.69 9.88 6.56
C LEU A 160 -21.32 10.16 5.10
N LEU A 161 -20.27 9.49 4.59
CA LEU A 161 -19.85 9.70 3.21
C LEU A 161 -20.83 9.07 2.23
N GLU A 162 -21.27 9.85 1.26
CA GLU A 162 -22.19 9.43 0.21
C GLU A 162 -21.45 9.24 -1.13
N PRO A 163 -21.88 8.31 -1.97
CA PRO A 163 -21.31 8.16 -3.30
C PRO A 163 -21.57 9.44 -4.11
N ILE A 164 -20.52 10.20 -4.37
CA ILE A 164 -20.59 11.42 -5.17
C ILE A 164 -19.44 11.45 -6.17
N LYS A 165 -19.70 12.02 -7.34
CA LYS A 165 -18.70 12.26 -8.37
C LYS A 165 -17.77 13.40 -7.94
N VAL A 166 -16.47 13.21 -8.07
CA VAL A 166 -15.47 14.25 -7.87
C VAL A 166 -14.94 14.69 -9.23
N VAL A 167 -14.89 15.99 -9.44
CA VAL A 167 -14.27 16.60 -10.63
C VAL A 167 -13.08 17.43 -10.19
N ASN A 168 -11.95 17.23 -10.83
CA ASN A 168 -10.73 18.01 -10.55
C ASN A 168 -10.48 19.00 -11.69
N PRO A 169 -10.86 20.29 -11.54
CA PRO A 169 -10.69 21.29 -12.58
C PRO A 169 -9.20 21.63 -12.84
N TYR A 170 -8.31 21.24 -11.93
CA TYR A 170 -6.86 21.48 -12.04
C TYR A 170 -6.10 20.32 -12.68
N ALA A 171 -6.78 19.21 -13.01
CA ALA A 171 -6.12 17.97 -13.43
C ALA A 171 -5.16 18.15 -14.62
N GLU A 172 -5.51 18.99 -15.59
CA GLU A 172 -4.70 19.25 -16.78
C GLU A 172 -3.43 20.09 -16.47
N LEU A 173 -3.42 20.82 -15.36
CA LEU A 173 -2.30 21.63 -14.92
C LEU A 173 -1.31 20.87 -14.04
N LEU A 174 -1.70 19.69 -13.54
CA LEU A 174 -0.92 18.90 -12.63
C LEU A 174 0.12 18.06 -13.39
N CYS A 175 1.40 18.30 -13.10
CA CYS A 175 2.50 17.58 -13.72
C CYS A 175 3.35 16.86 -12.67
N LEU A 176 3.69 15.60 -12.95
CA LEU A 176 4.66 14.87 -12.16
C LEU A 176 6.10 15.18 -12.62
N PRO A 177 7.10 15.12 -11.71
CA PRO A 177 8.50 15.23 -12.09
C PRO A 177 8.88 14.20 -13.18
N PRO A 178 9.73 14.57 -14.17
CA PRO A 178 10.11 13.68 -15.27
C PRO A 178 10.78 12.36 -14.83
N ALA A 179 11.42 12.37 -13.67
CA ALA A 179 12.16 11.23 -13.11
C ALA A 179 11.27 10.19 -12.38
N VAL A 180 9.95 10.36 -12.40
CA VAL A 180 9.03 9.46 -11.69
C VAL A 180 8.99 8.08 -12.37
N PHE A 181 9.20 7.04 -11.57
CA PHE A 181 9.10 5.66 -12.03
C PHE A 181 7.65 5.32 -12.43
N LYS A 182 7.46 4.62 -13.59
CA LYS A 182 6.14 4.26 -14.14
C LYS A 182 5.17 5.46 -14.23
N PRO A 183 5.49 6.51 -14.99
CA PRO A 183 4.79 7.79 -14.93
C PRO A 183 3.27 7.69 -15.13
N ARG A 184 2.80 6.83 -16.05
CA ARG A 184 1.36 6.66 -16.32
C ARG A 184 0.59 6.14 -15.09
N ARG A 185 1.16 5.14 -14.40
CA ARG A 185 0.54 4.55 -13.21
C ARG A 185 0.61 5.50 -12.02
N THR A 186 1.77 6.13 -11.82
CA THR A 186 1.97 7.10 -10.73
C THR A 186 1.07 8.31 -10.90
N ASN A 187 0.89 8.82 -12.13
CA ASN A 187 -0.03 9.92 -12.41
C ASN A 187 -1.47 9.55 -12.07
N ASN A 188 -1.93 8.36 -12.46
CA ASN A 188 -3.27 7.90 -12.11
C ASN A 188 -3.47 7.78 -10.59
N HIS A 189 -2.50 7.25 -9.86
CA HIS A 189 -2.55 7.19 -8.39
C HIS A 189 -2.56 8.58 -7.76
N TYR A 190 -1.78 9.50 -8.28
CA TYR A 190 -1.72 10.88 -7.81
C TYR A 190 -3.08 11.57 -7.94
N LEU A 191 -3.71 11.47 -9.12
CA LEU A 191 -5.04 12.04 -9.35
C LEU A 191 -6.09 11.38 -8.47
N GLN A 192 -6.10 10.06 -8.34
CA GLN A 192 -7.03 9.35 -7.46
C GLN A 192 -6.85 9.72 -5.98
N PHE A 193 -5.63 10.05 -5.57
CA PHE A 193 -5.38 10.47 -4.19
C PHE A 193 -5.95 11.86 -3.91
N ILE A 194 -5.82 12.79 -4.86
CA ILE A 194 -6.46 14.11 -4.78
C ILE A 194 -7.99 13.94 -4.73
N GLU A 195 -8.57 13.11 -5.61
CA GLU A 195 -9.98 12.78 -5.59
C GLU A 195 -10.44 12.24 -4.23
N ALA A 196 -9.63 11.37 -3.60
CA ALA A 196 -9.94 10.82 -2.29
C ALA A 196 -9.93 11.90 -1.20
N VAL A 197 -8.96 12.83 -1.22
CA VAL A 197 -8.93 13.96 -0.28
C VAL A 197 -10.17 14.84 -0.45
N THR A 198 -10.52 15.20 -1.68
CA THR A 198 -11.73 15.98 -1.98
C THR A 198 -12.98 15.24 -1.52
N PHE A 199 -13.07 13.94 -1.77
CA PHE A 199 -14.19 13.09 -1.37
C PHE A 199 -14.39 13.09 0.15
N TYR A 200 -13.32 13.04 0.95
CA TYR A 200 -13.42 13.15 2.41
C TYR A 200 -13.92 14.52 2.88
N HIS A 201 -13.76 15.58 2.08
CA HIS A 201 -14.25 16.91 2.36
C HIS A 201 -15.64 17.20 1.74
N GLN A 202 -16.37 16.18 1.26
CA GLN A 202 -17.60 16.35 0.48
C GLN A 202 -18.66 17.23 1.14
N HIS A 203 -18.83 17.11 2.46
CA HIS A 203 -19.80 17.93 3.22
C HIS A 203 -19.36 19.38 3.44
N GLN A 204 -18.13 19.72 3.04
CA GLN A 204 -17.55 21.07 3.10
C GLN A 204 -17.42 21.68 1.69
N ARG A 205 -17.91 20.99 0.67
CA ARG A 205 -17.86 21.42 -0.74
C ARG A 205 -19.21 21.81 -1.25
N GLU A 206 -19.23 22.77 -2.18
CA GLU A 206 -20.45 23.14 -2.89
C GLU A 206 -20.88 21.99 -3.81
N LEU A 207 -22.16 21.63 -3.72
CA LEU A 207 -22.76 20.64 -4.60
C LEU A 207 -23.13 21.29 -5.93
N LYS A 208 -22.58 20.76 -7.02
CA LYS A 208 -22.84 21.21 -8.39
C LYS A 208 -23.59 20.12 -9.16
N ALA A 209 -24.17 20.47 -10.28
CA ALA A 209 -24.81 19.53 -11.20
C ALA A 209 -24.18 19.69 -12.60
N ASP A 210 -23.95 18.57 -13.29
CA ASP A 210 -23.52 18.57 -14.68
C ASP A 210 -24.70 18.77 -15.64
N GLU A 211 -24.44 18.79 -16.95
CA GLU A 211 -25.43 18.98 -17.99
C GLU A 211 -26.53 17.92 -17.98
N ASN A 212 -26.30 16.75 -17.41
CA ASN A 212 -27.26 15.66 -17.26
C ASN A 212 -28.01 15.71 -15.92
N GLY A 213 -27.70 16.68 -15.06
CA GLY A 213 -28.27 16.81 -13.72
C GLY A 213 -27.61 15.88 -12.69
N GLU A 214 -26.47 15.23 -12.99
CA GLU A 214 -25.74 14.44 -12.03
C GLU A 214 -24.97 15.34 -11.06
N ALA A 215 -25.16 15.08 -9.77
CA ALA A 215 -24.50 15.83 -8.71
C ALA A 215 -22.99 15.51 -8.66
N PHE A 216 -22.17 16.53 -8.48
CA PHE A 216 -20.73 16.39 -8.28
C PHE A 216 -20.18 17.48 -7.35
N ILE A 217 -18.98 17.24 -6.84
CA ILE A 217 -18.18 18.22 -6.10
C ILE A 217 -16.87 18.48 -6.84
N GLU A 218 -16.30 19.66 -6.64
CA GLU A 218 -15.02 20.03 -7.26
C GLU A 218 -13.87 20.00 -6.25
N THR A 219 -12.71 19.55 -6.73
CA THR A 219 -11.44 19.67 -6.01
C THR A 219 -11.03 21.12 -5.87
N THR A 220 -10.57 21.50 -4.69
CA THR A 220 -9.97 22.83 -4.43
C THR A 220 -8.45 22.77 -4.46
N LEU A 221 -7.78 23.94 -4.49
CA LEU A 221 -6.33 24.00 -4.38
C LEU A 221 -5.82 23.49 -3.02
N GLU A 222 -6.60 23.68 -1.96
CA GLU A 222 -6.30 23.15 -0.62
C GLU A 222 -6.30 21.62 -0.60
N ASP A 223 -7.22 20.96 -1.34
CA ASP A 223 -7.21 19.51 -1.48
C ASP A 223 -5.96 19.02 -2.22
N VAL A 224 -5.55 19.74 -3.26
CA VAL A 224 -4.31 19.43 -4.01
C VAL A 224 -3.09 19.60 -3.10
N GLU A 225 -3.05 20.67 -2.31
CA GLU A 225 -1.95 20.91 -1.36
C GLU A 225 -1.90 19.84 -0.28
N ALA A 226 -3.01 19.51 0.33
CA ALA A 226 -3.12 18.44 1.33
C ALA A 226 -2.67 17.08 0.75
N ALA A 227 -3.11 16.73 -0.46
CA ALA A 227 -2.67 15.54 -1.17
C ALA A 227 -1.15 15.56 -1.43
N ASN A 228 -0.59 16.70 -1.84
CA ASN A 228 0.85 16.85 -2.07
C ASN A 228 1.65 16.66 -0.78
N GLN A 229 1.20 17.21 0.33
CA GLN A 229 1.87 17.05 1.64
C GLN A 229 1.90 15.57 2.05
N LEU A 230 0.78 14.86 1.92
CA LEU A 230 0.67 13.44 2.27
C LEU A 230 1.48 12.52 1.33
N LEU A 231 1.53 12.86 0.03
CA LEU A 231 2.21 12.06 -0.98
C LEU A 231 3.69 12.41 -1.16
N LYS A 232 4.17 13.50 -0.61
CA LYS A 232 5.53 14.03 -0.83
C LYS A 232 6.60 12.94 -0.71
N GLU A 233 6.61 12.22 0.39
CA GLU A 233 7.60 11.16 0.63
C GLU A 233 7.41 9.97 -0.31
N ILE A 234 6.16 9.60 -0.61
CA ILE A 234 5.84 8.51 -1.52
C ILE A 234 6.29 8.84 -2.95
N LEU A 235 6.05 10.06 -3.41
CA LEU A 235 6.46 10.51 -4.74
C LEU A 235 7.97 10.63 -4.87
N ILE A 236 8.66 11.12 -3.83
CA ILE A 236 10.12 11.15 -3.79
C ILE A 236 10.69 9.73 -3.86
N ARG A 237 10.14 8.77 -3.12
CA ARG A 237 10.56 7.35 -3.18
C ARG A 237 10.30 6.74 -4.55
N LYS A 238 9.20 7.08 -5.21
CA LYS A 238 8.89 6.61 -6.58
C LYS A 238 9.75 7.26 -7.67
N SER A 239 10.44 8.34 -7.38
CA SER A 239 11.46 8.91 -8.27
C SER A 239 12.84 8.28 -8.08
N ASP A 240 13.01 7.41 -7.07
CA ASP A 240 14.25 6.71 -6.81
C ASP A 240 14.29 5.40 -7.60
N GLU A 241 15.32 5.23 -8.43
CA GLU A 241 15.55 4.00 -9.21
C GLU A 241 15.91 2.79 -8.32
N LEU A 242 16.31 3.06 -7.07
CA LEU A 242 16.64 2.02 -6.11
C LEU A 242 15.43 1.69 -5.22
N TYR A 243 15.09 0.42 -5.12
CA TYR A 243 14.13 -0.04 -4.12
C TYR A 243 14.68 0.11 -2.69
N GLY A 244 13.79 0.30 -1.70
CA GLY A 244 14.12 0.76 -0.36
C GLY A 244 15.28 0.04 0.33
N ALA A 245 15.34 -1.31 0.30
CA ALA A 245 16.43 -2.08 0.89
C ALA A 245 17.78 -1.82 0.19
N CYS A 246 17.77 -1.64 -1.14
CA CYS A 246 18.98 -1.32 -1.89
C CYS A 246 19.46 0.12 -1.61
N ARG A 247 18.52 1.05 -1.44
CA ARG A 247 18.83 2.43 -1.03
C ARG A 247 19.43 2.45 0.37
N LYS A 248 18.81 1.80 1.35
CA LYS A 248 19.35 1.66 2.71
C LYS A 248 20.77 1.08 2.71
N TYR A 249 21.00 0.06 1.89
CA TYR A 249 22.32 -0.52 1.73
C TYR A 249 23.34 0.46 1.15
N LEU A 250 22.97 1.27 0.17
CA LEU A 250 23.84 2.33 -0.37
C LEU A 250 24.21 3.38 0.69
N GLU A 251 23.22 3.85 1.46
CA GLU A 251 23.47 4.83 2.52
C GLU A 251 24.36 4.25 3.64
N GLN A 252 24.17 2.97 4.00
CA GLN A 252 25.05 2.28 4.94
C GLN A 252 26.49 2.14 4.42
N ILE A 253 26.67 1.92 3.10
CA ILE A 253 28.01 1.93 2.49
C ILE A 253 28.63 3.31 2.57
N LYS A 254 27.88 4.37 2.25
CA LYS A 254 28.38 5.76 2.34
C LYS A 254 28.82 6.09 3.76
N ALA A 255 27.95 5.85 4.75
CA ALA A 255 28.29 6.06 6.15
C ALA A 255 29.55 5.27 6.60
N TYR A 256 29.67 4.01 6.17
CA TYR A 256 30.86 3.23 6.44
C TYR A 256 32.12 3.85 5.85
N LEU A 257 32.06 4.29 4.59
CA LEU A 257 33.20 4.91 3.90
C LEU A 257 33.62 6.23 4.55
N GLU A 258 32.65 7.05 4.98
CA GLU A 258 32.88 8.29 5.73
C GLU A 258 33.57 8.02 7.07
N VAL A 259 33.03 7.12 7.87
CA VAL A 259 33.61 6.76 9.19
C VAL A 259 35.01 6.19 9.08
N GLU A 260 35.28 5.34 8.08
CA GLU A 260 36.58 4.72 7.86
C GLU A 260 37.54 5.60 7.02
N ASN A 261 37.06 6.77 6.57
CA ASN A 261 37.80 7.69 5.67
C ASN A 261 38.35 6.97 4.42
N LYS A 262 37.53 6.10 3.82
CA LYS A 262 37.88 5.28 2.63
C LYS A 262 37.07 5.75 1.42
N LYS A 263 37.63 5.56 0.23
CA LYS A 263 36.94 5.78 -1.05
C LYS A 263 36.47 4.49 -1.72
N THR A 264 37.00 3.35 -1.28
CA THR A 264 36.71 2.04 -1.86
C THR A 264 36.40 1.04 -0.74
N PHE A 265 35.70 -0.02 -1.09
CA PHE A 265 35.35 -1.10 -0.17
C PHE A 265 35.35 -2.45 -0.89
N THR A 266 35.46 -3.51 -0.10
CA THR A 266 35.24 -4.88 -0.59
C THR A 266 33.90 -5.41 -0.09
N ASN A 267 33.28 -6.27 -0.89
CA ASN A 267 32.03 -6.94 -0.48
C ASN A 267 32.18 -7.71 0.86
N ARG A 268 33.39 -8.22 1.15
CA ARG A 268 33.67 -8.94 2.40
C ARG A 268 33.66 -8.01 3.62
N GLU A 269 34.27 -6.82 3.50
CA GLU A 269 34.27 -5.81 4.57
C GLU A 269 32.86 -5.35 4.91
N ILE A 270 32.10 -4.92 3.89
CA ILE A 270 30.71 -4.45 4.06
C ILE A 270 29.84 -5.54 4.69
N ARG A 271 29.91 -6.78 4.20
CA ARG A 271 29.13 -7.88 4.75
C ARG A 271 29.42 -8.13 6.22
N LYS A 272 30.72 -8.08 6.62
CA LYS A 272 31.14 -8.28 7.99
C LYS A 272 30.65 -7.13 8.90
N LYS A 273 30.76 -5.89 8.43
CA LYS A 273 30.38 -4.69 9.19
C LYS A 273 28.88 -4.59 9.38
N LEU A 274 28.12 -4.76 8.30
CA LEU A 274 26.66 -4.59 8.30
C LEU A 274 25.89 -5.87 8.63
N ARG A 275 26.57 -7.00 8.86
CA ARG A 275 25.97 -8.32 9.17
C ARG A 275 24.89 -8.76 8.17
N ILE A 276 25.08 -8.48 6.88
CA ILE A 276 24.12 -8.75 5.82
C ILE A 276 24.33 -10.17 5.27
N ASN A 277 23.21 -10.81 4.87
CA ASN A 277 23.25 -12.11 4.18
C ASN A 277 23.93 -11.96 2.81
N HIS A 278 24.74 -12.96 2.43
CA HIS A 278 25.49 -12.99 1.17
C HIS A 278 24.60 -12.82 -0.08
N SER A 279 23.44 -13.48 -0.11
CA SER A 279 22.53 -13.43 -1.26
C SER A 279 21.94 -12.03 -1.46
N ASN A 280 21.51 -11.40 -0.38
CA ASN A 280 20.98 -10.03 -0.39
C ASN A 280 22.04 -9.03 -0.80
N GLN A 281 23.24 -9.11 -0.20
CA GLN A 281 24.35 -8.26 -0.56
C GLN A 281 24.70 -8.38 -2.05
N LYS A 282 24.81 -9.61 -2.57
CA LYS A 282 25.12 -9.85 -4.00
C LYS A 282 24.07 -9.18 -4.90
N ARG A 283 22.79 -9.35 -4.59
CA ARG A 283 21.68 -8.76 -5.35
C ARG A 283 21.74 -7.24 -5.32
N TRP A 284 21.87 -6.62 -4.14
CA TRP A 284 21.95 -5.18 -4.00
C TRP A 284 23.20 -4.60 -4.66
N THR A 285 24.36 -5.22 -4.50
CA THR A 285 25.60 -4.76 -5.16
C THR A 285 25.48 -4.81 -6.68
N ILE A 286 24.87 -5.85 -7.25
CA ILE A 286 24.62 -5.93 -8.69
C ILE A 286 23.71 -4.78 -9.12
N ASN A 287 22.62 -4.53 -8.40
CA ASN A 287 21.68 -3.45 -8.70
C ASN A 287 22.36 -2.07 -8.64
N LEU A 288 23.16 -1.80 -7.59
CA LEU A 288 23.93 -0.55 -7.48
C LEU A 288 24.94 -0.35 -8.60
N VAL A 289 25.58 -1.43 -9.07
CA VAL A 289 26.50 -1.38 -10.22
C VAL A 289 25.74 -1.13 -11.51
N SER A 290 24.61 -1.80 -11.73
CA SER A 290 23.79 -1.67 -12.95
C SER A 290 23.21 -0.27 -13.09
N ASN A 291 22.87 0.39 -11.97
CA ASN A 291 22.34 1.77 -11.93
C ASN A 291 23.44 2.83 -11.70
N TYR A 292 24.72 2.47 -11.86
CA TYR A 292 25.87 3.38 -11.80
C TYR A 292 26.09 4.12 -10.46
N TYR A 293 25.50 3.66 -9.36
CA TYR A 293 25.75 4.22 -8.03
C TYR A 293 27.12 3.84 -7.47
N ILE A 294 27.62 2.68 -7.84
CA ILE A 294 28.98 2.21 -7.51
C ILE A 294 29.63 1.61 -8.74
N LYS A 295 30.96 1.68 -8.80
CA LYS A 295 31.75 1.13 -9.90
C LYS A 295 32.65 -0.01 -9.38
N ARG A 296 32.76 -1.08 -10.18
CA ARG A 296 33.74 -2.12 -9.91
C ARG A 296 35.13 -1.64 -10.31
N GLU A 297 36.06 -1.66 -9.38
CA GLU A 297 37.47 -1.54 -9.71
C GLU A 297 38.02 -2.92 -10.08
N LYS A 298 38.81 -2.98 -11.16
CA LYS A 298 39.57 -4.21 -11.47
C LYS A 298 40.67 -4.27 -10.40
N GLY A 299 40.59 -5.24 -9.50
CA GLY A 299 41.71 -5.54 -8.62
C GLY A 299 42.92 -5.93 -9.45
N ASN A 300 44.07 -5.40 -9.10
CA ASN A 300 45.38 -5.89 -9.57
C ASN A 300 45.60 -7.31 -9.06
#